data_06fc7a173fd028cfaeb32e1d6a8eed7c
#
_entry.id   06fc7a173fd028cfaeb32e1d6a8eed7c
#
_cell.length_a   1.000
_cell.length_b   1.000
_cell.length_c   1.000
_cell.angle_alpha   90.00
_cell.angle_beta   90.00
_cell.angle_gamma   90.00
#
_symmetry.space_group_name_H-M   'P 1'
#
loop_
_entity.id
_entity.type
_entity.pdbx_description
1 polymer ?
#
loop_
_entity_poly.entity_id
_entity_poly.type
_entity_poly.pdbx_seq_one_letter_code
_entity_poly.pdbx_strand_id
1 'polypeptide(L)'
;MNEHSLSSPPTGTRGQLVDAAERVLRAKGLARATTKEIAREAGYAEGTLYLHFADKLDLVRAVHEKLLPAFVEVVRHLPERAGTGSVQGNLTELAHGALRLYRDLTPLGSSLFADPELLRRFRALLAERGGGPHRAWEPVVAYLEAEQALGRVAPEADPAAATLLLLGACQQLVFVELMSGPETLPFHDRPDPAAELVATLLAGLSPGPNEMEPRP
;
A
#
# COMPACT_ATOMS: atom_id res chain seq x y z
N MET A 1 -12.93 20.08 -33.73
CA MET A 1 -11.65 19.69 -33.12
C MET A 1 -11.99 18.62 -32.09
N ASN A 2 -11.78 17.37 -32.46
CA ASN A 2 -12.17 16.23 -31.63
C ASN A 2 -11.05 15.94 -30.61
N GLU A 3 -11.37 16.10 -29.34
CA GLU A 3 -10.53 15.56 -28.27
C GLU A 3 -10.63 14.04 -28.29
N HIS A 4 -9.52 13.41 -28.66
CA HIS A 4 -9.34 11.96 -28.55
C HIS A 4 -9.23 11.61 -27.06
N SER A 5 -10.33 11.15 -26.50
CA SER A 5 -10.33 10.36 -25.26
C SER A 5 -9.37 9.18 -25.43
N LEU A 6 -8.27 9.19 -24.69
CA LEU A 6 -7.34 8.05 -24.58
C LEU A 6 -8.07 6.94 -23.80
N SER A 7 -8.87 6.18 -24.52
CA SER A 7 -9.48 4.94 -24.06
C SER A 7 -8.36 3.92 -23.86
N SER A 8 -8.12 3.53 -22.60
CA SER A 8 -7.29 2.37 -22.26
C SER A 8 -7.73 1.15 -23.09
N PRO A 9 -6.80 0.26 -23.52
CA PRO A 9 -7.17 -0.90 -24.32
C PRO A 9 -8.23 -1.73 -23.58
N PRO A 10 -9.21 -2.32 -24.31
CA PRO A 10 -10.26 -3.08 -23.68
C PRO A 10 -9.64 -4.24 -22.90
N THR A 11 -9.73 -4.18 -21.59
CA THR A 11 -9.37 -5.29 -20.70
C THR A 11 -10.25 -6.48 -21.11
N GLY A 12 -9.65 -7.65 -21.37
CA GLY A 12 -10.42 -8.86 -21.68
C GLY A 12 -11.42 -9.18 -20.57
N THR A 13 -12.34 -10.13 -20.79
CA THR A 13 -13.40 -10.52 -19.85
C THR A 13 -12.92 -10.65 -18.40
N ARG A 14 -11.74 -11.25 -18.19
CA ARG A 14 -11.12 -11.36 -16.85
C ARG A 14 -10.87 -9.98 -16.21
N GLY A 15 -10.35 -9.04 -16.95
CA GLY A 15 -10.10 -7.67 -16.45
C GLY A 15 -11.39 -6.94 -16.09
N GLN A 16 -12.41 -7.04 -16.94
CA GLN A 16 -13.72 -6.42 -16.67
C GLN A 16 -14.40 -7.01 -15.42
N LEU A 17 -14.24 -8.30 -15.16
CA LEU A 17 -14.70 -8.94 -13.93
C LEU A 17 -13.94 -8.43 -12.70
N VAL A 18 -12.62 -8.20 -12.80
CA VAL A 18 -11.81 -7.63 -11.70
C VAL A 18 -12.21 -6.18 -11.44
N ASP A 19 -12.45 -5.38 -12.48
CA ASP A 19 -12.90 -3.98 -12.34
C ASP A 19 -14.28 -3.89 -11.67
N ALA A 20 -15.21 -4.76 -12.06
CA ALA A 20 -16.53 -4.87 -11.44
C ALA A 20 -16.44 -5.33 -9.99
N ALA A 21 -15.57 -6.32 -9.72
CA ALA A 21 -15.34 -6.80 -8.36
C ALA A 21 -14.81 -5.69 -7.46
N GLU A 22 -13.84 -4.91 -7.92
CA GLU A 22 -13.33 -3.76 -7.16
C GLU A 22 -14.45 -2.79 -6.80
N ARG A 23 -15.30 -2.39 -7.78
CA ARG A 23 -16.43 -1.49 -7.51
C ARG A 23 -17.42 -2.05 -6.49
N VAL A 24 -17.83 -3.31 -6.65
CA VAL A 24 -18.80 -3.96 -5.74
C VAL A 24 -18.21 -4.13 -4.35
N LEU A 25 -16.94 -4.53 -4.24
CA LEU A 25 -16.24 -4.70 -2.97
C LEU A 25 -16.08 -3.36 -2.24
N ARG A 26 -15.74 -2.28 -2.94
CA ARG A 26 -15.67 -0.93 -2.35
C ARG A 26 -17.03 -0.46 -1.84
N ALA A 27 -18.10 -0.71 -2.59
CA ALA A 27 -19.44 -0.26 -2.23
C ALA A 27 -20.08 -1.04 -1.08
N LYS A 28 -19.81 -2.35 -0.97
CA LYS A 28 -20.54 -3.25 -0.05
C LYS A 28 -19.67 -4.00 0.94
N GLY A 29 -18.36 -3.97 0.75
CA GLY A 29 -17.41 -4.80 1.48
C GLY A 29 -17.45 -6.29 1.06
N LEU A 30 -16.41 -7.02 1.42
CA LEU A 30 -16.26 -8.44 1.03
C LEU A 30 -17.41 -9.34 1.56
N ALA A 31 -17.88 -9.08 2.78
CA ALA A 31 -18.91 -9.95 3.39
C ALA A 31 -20.23 -9.93 2.60
N ARG A 32 -20.65 -8.78 2.08
CA ARG A 32 -21.95 -8.61 1.39
C ARG A 32 -21.86 -8.71 -0.14
N ALA A 33 -20.68 -8.62 -0.71
CA ALA A 33 -20.48 -8.78 -2.15
C ALA A 33 -20.74 -10.26 -2.55
N THR A 34 -21.47 -10.48 -3.64
CA THR A 34 -21.71 -11.84 -4.19
C THR A 34 -21.13 -11.96 -5.59
N THR A 35 -20.71 -13.17 -5.97
CA THR A 35 -20.19 -13.47 -7.32
C THR A 35 -21.23 -13.17 -8.40
N LYS A 36 -22.51 -13.46 -8.14
CA LYS A 36 -23.64 -13.14 -9.03
C LYS A 36 -23.77 -11.65 -9.29
N GLU A 37 -23.61 -10.83 -8.24
CA GLU A 37 -23.68 -9.37 -8.36
C GLU A 37 -22.50 -8.80 -9.12
N ILE A 38 -21.29 -9.32 -8.86
CA ILE A 38 -20.08 -8.92 -9.56
C ILE A 38 -20.17 -9.26 -11.06
N ALA A 39 -20.63 -10.47 -11.39
CA ALA A 39 -20.83 -10.85 -12.78
C ALA A 39 -21.85 -9.93 -13.48
N ARG A 40 -22.98 -9.64 -12.84
CA ARG A 40 -23.99 -8.71 -13.36
C ARG A 40 -23.43 -7.29 -13.55
N GLU A 41 -22.65 -6.79 -12.60
CA GLU A 41 -21.99 -5.47 -12.69
C GLU A 41 -21.00 -5.41 -13.86
N ALA A 42 -20.35 -6.53 -14.19
CA ALA A 42 -19.47 -6.67 -15.33
C ALA A 42 -20.20 -6.89 -16.67
N GLY A 43 -21.53 -7.10 -16.66
CA GLY A 43 -22.31 -7.40 -17.84
C GLY A 43 -22.27 -8.88 -18.28
N TYR A 44 -21.92 -9.80 -17.36
CA TYR A 44 -21.80 -11.24 -17.65
C TYR A 44 -22.74 -12.10 -16.79
N ALA A 45 -22.95 -13.33 -17.25
CA ALA A 45 -23.57 -14.37 -16.43
C ALA A 45 -22.60 -14.84 -15.34
N GLU A 46 -23.12 -15.28 -14.20
CA GLU A 46 -22.29 -15.76 -13.07
C GLU A 46 -21.38 -16.95 -13.48
N GLY A 47 -21.85 -17.83 -14.37
CA GLY A 47 -21.02 -18.91 -14.91
C GLY A 47 -19.75 -18.45 -15.61
N THR A 48 -19.77 -17.27 -16.25
CA THR A 48 -18.58 -16.67 -16.87
C THR A 48 -17.51 -16.31 -15.85
N LEU A 49 -17.92 -15.85 -14.65
CA LEU A 49 -16.98 -15.55 -13.57
C LEU A 49 -16.21 -16.81 -13.15
N TYR A 50 -16.89 -17.94 -13.01
CA TYR A 50 -16.28 -19.21 -12.61
C TYR A 50 -15.38 -19.85 -13.69
N LEU A 51 -15.44 -19.38 -14.94
CA LEU A 51 -14.45 -19.74 -15.97
C LEU A 51 -13.08 -19.08 -15.73
N HIS A 52 -13.04 -17.96 -14.99
CA HIS A 52 -11.84 -17.17 -14.77
C HIS A 52 -11.31 -17.21 -13.34
N PHE A 53 -12.16 -17.51 -12.37
CA PHE A 53 -11.84 -17.48 -10.94
C PHE A 53 -12.42 -18.72 -10.26
N ALA A 54 -11.60 -19.39 -9.48
CA ALA A 54 -12.01 -20.61 -8.77
C ALA A 54 -13.13 -20.31 -7.75
N ASP A 55 -13.02 -19.19 -7.07
CA ASP A 55 -14.01 -18.72 -6.10
C ASP A 55 -13.93 -17.20 -5.90
N LYS A 56 -14.76 -16.68 -4.98
CA LYS A 56 -14.77 -15.25 -4.62
C LYS A 56 -13.43 -14.77 -4.04
N LEU A 57 -12.70 -15.63 -3.31
CA LEU A 57 -11.43 -15.28 -2.71
C LEU A 57 -10.33 -15.12 -3.75
N ASP A 58 -10.33 -15.97 -4.78
CA ASP A 58 -9.43 -15.85 -5.94
C ASP A 58 -9.68 -14.53 -6.70
N LEU A 59 -10.95 -14.12 -6.83
CA LEU A 59 -11.31 -12.83 -7.40
C LEU A 59 -10.84 -11.65 -6.53
N VAL A 60 -11.00 -11.72 -5.20
CA VAL A 60 -10.48 -10.70 -4.26
C VAL A 60 -8.97 -10.58 -4.38
N ARG A 61 -8.26 -11.70 -4.48
CA ARG A 61 -6.83 -11.72 -4.73
C ARG A 61 -6.46 -10.99 -6.03
N ALA A 62 -7.22 -11.23 -7.11
CA ALA A 62 -6.98 -10.55 -8.39
C ALA A 62 -7.21 -9.02 -8.30
N VAL A 63 -8.17 -8.57 -7.49
CA VAL A 63 -8.34 -7.13 -7.19
C VAL A 63 -7.13 -6.59 -6.43
N HIS A 64 -6.63 -7.30 -5.42
CA HIS A 64 -5.38 -6.92 -4.74
C HIS A 64 -4.21 -6.80 -5.71
N GLU A 65 -4.01 -7.78 -6.57
CA GLU A 65 -2.93 -7.78 -7.58
C GLU A 65 -3.05 -6.62 -8.58
N LYS A 66 -4.26 -6.14 -8.86
CA LYS A 66 -4.49 -4.96 -9.71
C LYS A 66 -4.06 -3.66 -9.02
N LEU A 67 -4.24 -3.55 -7.71
CA LEU A 67 -3.98 -2.31 -6.94
C LEU A 67 -2.52 -2.16 -6.52
N LEU A 68 -1.79 -3.26 -6.42
CA LEU A 68 -0.40 -3.27 -5.95
C LEU A 68 0.65 -2.63 -6.87
N PRO A 69 0.57 -2.72 -8.23
CA PRO A 69 1.70 -2.41 -9.11
C PRO A 69 2.29 -1.02 -8.90
N ALA A 70 1.47 0.02 -8.75
CA ALA A 70 1.97 1.38 -8.57
C ALA A 70 2.83 1.55 -7.30
N PHE A 71 2.45 0.90 -6.19
CA PHE A 71 3.23 0.92 -4.96
C PHE A 71 4.46 0.03 -5.05
N VAL A 72 4.32 -1.16 -5.64
CA VAL A 72 5.43 -2.10 -5.85
C VAL A 72 6.54 -1.47 -6.69
N GLU A 73 6.21 -0.69 -7.72
CA GLU A 73 7.19 0.04 -8.52
C GLU A 73 7.97 1.06 -7.67
N VAL A 74 7.29 1.86 -6.85
CA VAL A 74 7.96 2.82 -5.94
C VAL A 74 8.91 2.09 -5.00
N VAL A 75 8.44 1.02 -4.37
CA VAL A 75 9.23 0.26 -3.39
C VAL A 75 10.43 -0.43 -4.05
N ARG A 76 10.23 -1.06 -5.21
CA ARG A 76 11.27 -1.82 -5.93
C ARG A 76 12.45 -0.95 -6.35
N HIS A 77 12.18 0.28 -6.81
CA HIS A 77 13.21 1.20 -7.27
C HIS A 77 13.79 2.09 -6.17
N LEU A 78 13.27 1.98 -4.94
CA LEU A 78 13.74 2.81 -3.84
C LEU A 78 15.23 2.60 -3.50
N PRO A 79 15.78 1.36 -3.45
CA PRO A 79 17.21 1.16 -3.18
C PRO A 79 18.13 1.80 -4.23
N GLU A 80 17.70 1.87 -5.50
CA GLU A 80 18.46 2.49 -6.60
C GLU A 80 18.58 4.02 -6.42
N ARG A 81 17.74 4.60 -5.57
CA ARG A 81 17.73 6.05 -5.27
C ARG A 81 18.66 6.43 -4.12
N ALA A 82 19.32 5.47 -3.49
CA ALA A 82 20.28 5.76 -2.41
C ALA A 82 21.37 6.73 -2.92
N GLY A 83 21.67 7.74 -2.11
CA GLY A 83 22.62 8.81 -2.46
C GLY A 83 22.07 9.84 -3.45
N THR A 84 20.85 9.68 -3.99
CA THR A 84 20.25 10.63 -4.94
C THR A 84 19.09 11.40 -4.31
N GLY A 85 18.88 12.66 -4.72
CA GLY A 85 17.84 13.50 -4.14
C GLY A 85 18.01 13.70 -2.63
N SER A 86 16.93 13.80 -1.89
CA SER A 86 16.94 13.82 -0.43
C SER A 86 16.25 12.58 0.15
N VAL A 87 16.74 12.11 1.31
CA VAL A 87 16.11 11.01 2.06
C VAL A 87 14.65 11.36 2.34
N GLN A 88 14.39 12.60 2.74
CA GLN A 88 13.03 13.09 2.99
C GLN A 88 12.15 12.97 1.74
N GLY A 89 12.61 13.45 0.59
CA GLY A 89 11.83 13.40 -0.67
C GLY A 89 11.53 11.97 -1.09
N ASN A 90 12.52 11.07 -1.02
CA ASN A 90 12.38 9.67 -1.37
C ASN A 90 11.36 8.94 -0.46
N LEU A 91 11.45 9.16 0.86
CA LEU A 91 10.52 8.57 1.82
C LEU A 91 9.12 9.21 1.76
N THR A 92 9.00 10.50 1.40
CA THR A 92 7.69 11.16 1.20
C THR A 92 6.97 10.55 0.00
N GLU A 93 7.68 10.27 -1.10
CA GLU A 93 7.09 9.59 -2.26
C GLU A 93 6.62 8.16 -1.91
N LEU A 94 7.43 7.43 -1.13
CA LEU A 94 7.04 6.13 -0.59
C LEU A 94 5.77 6.24 0.27
N ALA A 95 5.71 7.21 1.19
CA ALA A 95 4.57 7.43 2.07
C ALA A 95 3.29 7.79 1.29
N HIS A 96 3.39 8.63 0.26
CA HIS A 96 2.27 8.91 -0.65
C HIS A 96 1.77 7.64 -1.34
N GLY A 97 2.69 6.79 -1.81
CA GLY A 97 2.36 5.50 -2.40
C GLY A 97 1.64 4.57 -1.43
N ALA A 98 2.15 4.48 -0.19
CA ALA A 98 1.57 3.67 0.87
C ALA A 98 0.17 4.14 1.27
N LEU A 99 -0.02 5.46 1.45
CA LEU A 99 -1.32 6.05 1.79
C LEU A 99 -2.37 5.74 0.71
N ARG A 100 -2.02 5.89 -0.58
CA ARG A 100 -2.92 5.54 -1.69
C ARG A 100 -3.29 4.06 -1.63
N LEU A 101 -2.29 3.17 -1.53
CA LEU A 101 -2.50 1.73 -1.45
C LEU A 101 -3.40 1.34 -0.28
N TYR A 102 -3.13 1.87 0.92
CA TYR A 102 -3.90 1.52 2.11
C TYR A 102 -5.35 2.02 2.05
N ARG A 103 -5.61 3.21 1.49
CA ARG A 103 -7.00 3.68 1.23
C ARG A 103 -7.75 2.72 0.33
N ASP A 104 -7.08 2.13 -0.63
CA ASP A 104 -7.67 1.17 -1.56
C ASP A 104 -7.87 -0.22 -0.93
N LEU A 105 -6.87 -0.72 -0.20
CA LEU A 105 -6.88 -2.09 0.31
C LEU A 105 -7.59 -2.27 1.66
N THR A 106 -7.57 -1.27 2.55
CA THR A 106 -8.14 -1.43 3.90
C THR A 106 -9.64 -1.75 3.87
N PRO A 107 -10.49 -1.06 3.07
CA PRO A 107 -11.90 -1.42 2.98
C PRO A 107 -12.14 -2.82 2.40
N LEU A 108 -11.27 -3.26 1.47
CA LEU A 108 -11.39 -4.58 0.83
C LEU A 108 -10.98 -5.72 1.77
N GLY A 109 -9.93 -5.47 2.58
CA GLY A 109 -9.32 -6.49 3.46
C GLY A 109 -9.93 -6.59 4.85
N SER A 110 -10.67 -5.58 5.33
CA SER A 110 -11.18 -5.54 6.71
C SER A 110 -12.04 -6.76 7.09
N SER A 111 -12.85 -7.27 6.15
CA SER A 111 -13.68 -8.45 6.38
C SER A 111 -12.89 -9.77 6.50
N LEU A 112 -11.64 -9.82 6.04
CA LEU A 112 -10.80 -11.01 6.18
C LEU A 112 -10.44 -11.27 7.65
N PHE A 113 -10.28 -10.22 8.45
CA PHE A 113 -9.95 -10.34 9.86
C PHE A 113 -11.12 -10.85 10.71
N ALA A 114 -12.37 -10.71 10.22
CA ALA A 114 -13.56 -11.18 10.90
C ALA A 114 -13.81 -12.69 10.71
N ASP A 115 -13.15 -13.32 9.75
CA ASP A 115 -13.29 -14.75 9.42
C ASP A 115 -11.91 -15.42 9.42
N PRO A 116 -11.55 -16.15 10.49
CA PRO A 116 -10.23 -16.79 10.62
C PRO A 116 -9.93 -17.81 9.51
N GLU A 117 -10.96 -18.54 9.02
CA GLU A 117 -10.79 -19.50 7.95
C GLU A 117 -10.52 -18.81 6.60
N LEU A 118 -11.25 -17.74 6.32
CA LEU A 118 -11.05 -16.93 5.13
C LEU A 118 -9.66 -16.28 5.13
N LEU A 119 -9.22 -15.77 6.29
CA LEU A 119 -7.89 -15.19 6.47
C LEU A 119 -6.79 -16.23 6.24
N ARG A 120 -6.95 -17.45 6.79
CA ARG A 120 -6.00 -18.55 6.59
C ARG A 120 -5.85 -18.90 5.11
N ARG A 121 -6.97 -19.03 4.39
CA ARG A 121 -6.99 -19.31 2.95
C ARG A 121 -6.35 -18.18 2.15
N PHE A 122 -6.63 -16.93 2.49
CA PHE A 122 -6.03 -15.77 1.83
C PHE A 122 -4.51 -15.71 2.03
N ARG A 123 -4.03 -16.00 3.25
CA ARG A 123 -2.58 -16.11 3.53
C ARG A 123 -1.92 -17.19 2.70
N ALA A 124 -2.54 -18.36 2.55
CA ALA A 124 -2.02 -19.44 1.71
C ALA A 124 -1.91 -19.01 0.24
N LEU A 125 -2.94 -18.37 -0.32
CA LEU A 125 -2.93 -17.85 -1.68
C LEU A 125 -1.84 -16.79 -1.93
N LEU A 126 -1.56 -15.93 -0.95
CA LEU A 126 -0.46 -14.97 -1.03
C LEU A 126 0.90 -15.68 -0.99
N ALA A 127 1.07 -16.65 -0.08
CA ALA A 127 2.32 -17.38 0.12
C ALA A 127 2.72 -18.21 -1.11
N GLU A 128 1.77 -18.87 -1.79
CA GLU A 128 1.99 -19.64 -3.03
C GLU A 128 2.69 -18.84 -4.12
N ARG A 129 2.52 -17.52 -4.13
CA ARG A 129 3.14 -16.61 -5.09
C ARG A 129 4.28 -15.78 -4.51
N GLY A 130 4.74 -16.11 -3.31
CA GLY A 130 5.76 -15.35 -2.61
C GLY A 130 5.33 -13.93 -2.27
N GLY A 131 4.00 -13.67 -2.21
CA GLY A 131 3.43 -12.37 -1.90
C GLY A 131 3.21 -12.15 -0.40
N GLY A 132 2.83 -10.93 -0.05
CA GLY A 132 2.46 -10.52 1.30
C GLY A 132 2.96 -9.13 1.67
N PRO A 133 2.34 -8.47 2.66
CA PRO A 133 2.67 -7.09 3.01
C PRO A 133 4.13 -6.90 3.46
N HIS A 134 4.75 -7.93 4.03
CA HIS A 134 6.16 -7.92 4.45
C HIS A 134 7.15 -7.72 3.29
N ARG A 135 6.77 -8.05 2.06
CA ARG A 135 7.63 -7.90 0.87
C ARG A 135 7.97 -6.44 0.54
N ALA A 136 7.16 -5.50 1.01
CA ALA A 136 7.47 -4.08 0.85
C ALA A 136 8.56 -3.59 1.80
N TRP A 137 8.89 -4.35 2.87
CA TRP A 137 9.84 -3.89 3.88
C TRP A 137 11.30 -4.03 3.44
N GLU A 138 11.66 -5.17 2.84
CA GLU A 138 13.04 -5.47 2.44
C GLU A 138 13.68 -4.36 1.60
N PRO A 139 13.04 -3.82 0.53
CA PRO A 139 13.63 -2.74 -0.26
C PRO A 139 13.73 -1.42 0.51
N VAL A 140 12.79 -1.14 1.42
CA VAL A 140 12.85 0.09 2.23
C VAL A 140 13.98 0.01 3.25
N VAL A 141 14.14 -1.16 3.91
CA VAL A 141 15.26 -1.43 4.81
C VAL A 141 16.58 -1.28 4.06
N ALA A 142 16.74 -1.94 2.90
CA ALA A 142 17.94 -1.86 2.08
C ALA A 142 18.27 -0.41 1.65
N TYR A 143 17.25 0.40 1.34
CA TYR A 143 17.43 1.82 1.05
C TYR A 143 17.99 2.58 2.24
N LEU A 144 17.40 2.39 3.43
CA LEU A 144 17.84 3.07 4.65
C LEU A 144 19.26 2.63 5.07
N GLU A 145 19.60 1.35 4.94
CA GLU A 145 20.96 0.85 5.16
C GLU A 145 21.98 1.49 4.22
N ALA A 146 21.62 1.63 2.94
CA ALA A 146 22.47 2.30 1.97
C ALA A 146 22.65 3.80 2.30
N GLU A 147 21.60 4.49 2.76
CA GLU A 147 21.67 5.89 3.20
C GLU A 147 22.49 6.06 4.50
N GLN A 148 22.46 5.06 5.39
CA GLN A 148 23.36 5.00 6.57
C GLN A 148 24.83 4.88 6.15
N ALA A 149 25.12 3.98 5.20
CA ALA A 149 26.47 3.80 4.68
C ALA A 149 27.03 5.09 4.02
N LEU A 150 26.14 5.96 3.51
CA LEU A 150 26.47 7.27 2.96
C LEU A 150 26.50 8.40 4.02
N GLY A 151 26.23 8.09 5.30
CA GLY A 151 26.19 9.08 6.39
C GLY A 151 24.97 10.02 6.34
N ARG A 152 23.93 9.69 5.58
CA ARG A 152 22.73 10.51 5.42
C ARG A 152 21.58 10.11 6.35
N VAL A 153 21.69 8.96 7.00
CA VAL A 153 20.86 8.46 8.10
C VAL A 153 21.78 8.09 9.25
N ALA A 154 21.36 8.33 10.49
CA ALA A 154 22.14 8.03 11.67
C ALA A 154 22.50 6.54 11.76
N PRO A 155 23.75 6.17 12.07
CA PRO A 155 24.17 4.77 12.14
C PRO A 155 23.51 4.01 13.29
N GLU A 156 23.01 4.70 14.33
CA GLU A 156 22.32 4.12 15.48
C GLU A 156 20.84 3.83 15.19
N ALA A 157 20.29 4.39 14.10
CA ALA A 157 18.91 4.15 13.72
C ALA A 157 18.73 2.70 13.22
N ASP A 158 17.67 2.04 13.65
CA ASP A 158 17.29 0.72 13.13
C ASP A 158 16.45 0.89 11.86
N PRO A 159 16.97 0.50 10.66
CA PRO A 159 16.23 0.62 9.41
C PRO A 159 14.92 -0.17 9.37
N ALA A 160 14.87 -1.33 10.04
CA ALA A 160 13.65 -2.13 10.08
C ALA A 160 12.59 -1.47 10.97
N ALA A 161 12.98 -0.95 12.13
CA ALA A 161 12.08 -0.19 13.00
C ALA A 161 11.58 1.09 12.32
N ALA A 162 12.47 1.85 11.66
CA ALA A 162 12.10 3.05 10.91
C ALA A 162 11.10 2.76 9.77
N THR A 163 11.32 1.65 9.05
CA THR A 163 10.40 1.17 8.00
C THR A 163 9.03 0.85 8.59
N LEU A 164 8.99 0.11 9.70
CA LEU A 164 7.74 -0.27 10.37
C LEU A 164 7.00 0.97 10.92
N LEU A 165 7.72 1.93 11.51
CA LEU A 165 7.15 3.17 11.99
C LEU A 165 6.52 3.99 10.86
N LEU A 166 7.21 4.14 9.72
CA LEU A 166 6.70 4.92 8.58
C LEU A 166 5.46 4.27 7.96
N LEU A 167 5.58 3.00 7.57
CA LEU A 167 4.47 2.29 6.91
C LEU A 167 3.30 2.05 7.88
N GLY A 168 3.59 1.79 9.16
CA GLY A 168 2.58 1.65 10.20
C GLY A 168 1.85 2.96 10.47
N ALA A 169 2.54 4.11 10.50
CA ALA A 169 1.91 5.42 10.63
C ALA A 169 1.00 5.74 9.44
N CYS A 170 1.43 5.43 8.20
CA CYS A 170 0.58 5.57 7.01
C CYS A 170 -0.68 4.71 7.11
N GLN A 171 -0.56 3.46 7.57
CA GLN A 171 -1.70 2.56 7.75
C GLN A 171 -2.64 3.06 8.84
N GLN A 172 -2.10 3.49 9.99
CA GLN A 172 -2.89 4.04 11.10
C GLN A 172 -3.65 5.30 10.69
N LEU A 173 -3.02 6.18 9.92
CA LEU A 173 -3.65 7.39 9.40
C LEU A 173 -4.86 7.04 8.55
N VAL A 174 -4.72 6.13 7.60
CA VAL A 174 -5.82 5.66 6.75
C VAL A 174 -6.90 4.96 7.57
N PHE A 175 -6.53 4.16 8.57
CA PHE A 175 -7.50 3.51 9.45
C PHE A 175 -8.37 4.52 10.18
N VAL A 176 -7.78 5.56 10.79
CA VAL A 176 -8.52 6.63 11.48
C VAL A 176 -9.39 7.42 10.49
N GLU A 177 -8.86 7.77 9.32
CA GLU A 177 -9.59 8.45 8.25
C GLU A 177 -10.87 7.68 7.87
N LEU A 178 -10.77 6.35 7.70
CA LEU A 178 -11.90 5.49 7.33
C LEU A 178 -12.89 5.25 8.48
N MET A 179 -12.42 5.25 9.72
CA MET A 179 -13.26 4.95 10.89
C MET A 179 -13.98 6.19 11.44
N SER A 180 -13.36 7.35 11.38
CA SER A 180 -13.81 8.55 12.08
C SER A 180 -13.96 9.78 11.18
N GLY A 181 -13.49 9.71 9.94
CA GLY A 181 -13.43 10.83 8.99
C GLY A 181 -12.10 11.56 9.01
N PRO A 182 -11.70 12.16 7.87
CA PRO A 182 -10.41 12.84 7.73
C PRO A 182 -10.24 14.04 8.68
N GLU A 183 -11.33 14.69 9.06
CA GLU A 183 -11.36 15.84 9.97
C GLU A 183 -10.92 15.50 11.41
N THR A 184 -10.88 14.22 11.78
CA THR A 184 -10.46 13.78 13.11
C THR A 184 -8.94 13.60 13.23
N LEU A 185 -8.22 13.68 12.12
CA LEU A 185 -6.77 13.52 12.13
C LEU A 185 -6.08 14.73 12.77
N PRO A 186 -5.00 14.54 13.57
CA PRO A 186 -4.31 15.61 14.27
C PRO A 186 -3.74 16.71 13.37
N PHE A 187 -3.59 16.45 12.09
CA PHE A 187 -3.04 17.35 11.07
C PHE A 187 -3.89 17.38 9.79
N HIS A 188 -5.21 17.23 9.96
CA HIS A 188 -6.18 17.25 8.85
C HIS A 188 -6.16 18.56 8.04
N ASP A 189 -5.75 19.67 8.66
CA ASP A 189 -5.60 20.99 8.09
C ASP A 189 -4.25 21.21 7.37
N ARG A 190 -3.33 20.24 7.46
CA ARG A 190 -2.04 20.32 6.80
C ARG A 190 -2.10 19.81 5.37
N PRO A 191 -1.38 20.46 4.43
CA PRO A 191 -1.48 20.15 3.02
C PRO A 191 -0.91 18.77 2.64
N ASP A 192 0.06 18.25 3.41
CA ASP A 192 0.75 17.00 3.11
C ASP A 192 1.05 16.18 4.36
N PRO A 193 0.11 15.32 4.81
CA PRO A 193 0.33 14.43 5.94
C PRO A 193 1.51 13.46 5.76
N ALA A 194 1.81 13.04 4.54
CA ALA A 194 2.95 12.15 4.26
C ALA A 194 4.29 12.85 4.56
N ALA A 195 4.42 14.09 4.10
CA ALA A 195 5.62 14.90 4.37
C ALA A 195 5.81 15.15 5.88
N GLU A 196 4.72 15.37 6.63
CA GLU A 196 4.77 15.57 8.08
C GLU A 196 5.22 14.31 8.83
N LEU A 197 4.70 13.15 8.44
CA LEU A 197 5.13 11.86 9.02
C LEU A 197 6.61 11.62 8.78
N VAL A 198 7.08 11.85 7.55
CA VAL A 198 8.48 11.65 7.17
C VAL A 198 9.39 12.65 7.87
N ALA A 199 9.03 13.94 7.92
CA ALA A 199 9.82 14.95 8.60
C ALA A 199 9.99 14.62 10.10
N THR A 200 8.91 14.17 10.75
CA THR A 200 8.94 13.78 12.16
C THR A 200 9.82 12.54 12.37
N LEU A 201 9.69 11.53 11.50
CA LEU A 201 10.53 10.33 11.56
C LEU A 201 12.01 10.72 11.42
N LEU A 202 12.34 11.49 10.39
CA LEU A 202 13.72 11.89 10.11
C LEU A 202 14.35 12.80 11.19
N ALA A 203 13.57 13.57 11.92
CA ALA A 203 14.05 14.31 13.07
C ALA A 203 14.66 13.38 14.14
N GLY A 204 14.13 12.15 14.28
CA GLY A 204 14.69 11.13 15.16
C GLY A 204 15.78 10.24 14.52
N LEU A 205 15.96 10.34 13.20
CA LEU A 205 16.94 9.55 12.44
C LEU A 205 18.11 10.39 11.93
N SER A 206 18.10 11.71 12.17
CA SER A 206 19.22 12.58 11.77
C SER A 206 20.45 12.26 12.61
N PRO A 207 21.65 12.24 12.00
CA PRO A 207 22.89 12.17 12.77
C PRO A 207 22.90 13.28 13.82
N GLY A 208 23.01 12.91 15.10
CA GLY A 208 23.14 13.87 16.18
C GLY A 208 24.36 14.80 15.96
N PRO A 209 24.40 16.02 16.52
CA PRO A 209 25.62 16.77 16.56
C PRO A 209 26.65 15.89 17.28
N ASN A 210 27.75 15.64 16.57
CA ASN A 210 28.86 14.82 17.04
C ASN A 210 29.20 15.21 18.51
N GLU A 211 28.93 14.32 19.46
CA GLU A 211 29.43 14.48 20.85
C GLU A 211 30.94 14.26 20.85
N MET A 212 31.65 15.15 20.15
CA MET A 212 33.10 15.27 20.19
C MET A 212 33.48 16.47 21.06
N GLU A 213 33.09 16.41 22.33
CA GLU A 213 33.86 17.12 23.37
C GLU A 213 34.16 16.10 24.48
N PRO A 214 35.42 15.74 24.68
CA PRO A 214 35.82 15.07 25.91
C PRO A 214 35.55 16.04 27.07
N ARG A 215 34.68 15.59 27.99
CA ARG A 215 34.52 16.33 29.27
C ARG A 215 35.85 16.40 29.96
N PRO A 216 36.24 17.60 30.46
CA PRO A 216 37.48 17.81 31.17
C PRO A 216 37.59 17.03 32.46
#